data_f46ae7d75e39cf473d651a4ed30c49b6
#
_entry.id   f46ae7d75e39cf473d651a4ed30c49b6
#
_cell.length_a   1.000
_cell.length_b   1.000
_cell.length_c   1.000
_cell.angle_alpha   90.00
_cell.angle_beta   90.00
_cell.angle_gamma   90.00
#
_symmetry.space_group_name_H-M   'P 1'
#
loop_
_entity.id
_entity.type
_entity.pdbx_description
1 polymer ?
#
loop_
_entity_poly.entity_id
_entity_poly.type
_entity_poly.pdbx_seq_one_letter_code
_entity_poly.pdbx_strand_id
1 'polypeptide(L)'
;MRKLLNRVTLLLLMAMSLTAVCHSAHCRTTSGRGKSLPLIIGTYTAKESRGIYRCDFNTATGELSQPELIAEIDNPSFMALSANKEYLYAVSEGGNNHTSALNAFSYDATEGTLKLINRQPTHGASPCYVAITEGKAITANYTGGSYSVLGINADGSLGKATAQAIEREGRRSHVHGIFPNKKSRNIFITDLGCDLLLQIDQAGNIISETSLKRGSGPRHLAFSKKGDKAYVLNELSGTVCVFDIEGTQPRLLQEIASDSVGGGGSADIHFSPDYRYLYASNRLKEDGISIFSVDKRTGLLEKIGYIKTGIHPRNFTLSPDGRFVLVAERDSNRIEVFSRNKRTGLLSATPYKAELSMPVFVMWGK
;
A
#
# COMPACT_ATOMS: atom_id res chain seq x y z
N MET A 1 18.90 77.11 62.44
CA MET A 1 20.14 76.75 63.13
C MET A 1 20.55 75.37 62.79
N ARG A 2 21.79 75.28 62.32
CA ARG A 2 22.72 74.15 62.36
C ARG A 2 22.16 72.78 61.79
N LYS A 3 22.66 72.49 60.65
CA LYS A 3 23.84 71.63 60.33
C LYS A 3 23.69 70.20 60.86
N LEU A 4 23.56 69.26 60.05
CA LEU A 4 24.67 68.32 59.80
C LEU A 4 24.42 67.47 58.53
N LEU A 5 25.28 67.68 57.66
CA LEU A 5 25.88 66.84 56.67
C LEU A 5 26.11 65.44 57.19
N ASN A 6 25.72 64.41 56.47
CA ASN A 6 26.72 63.34 56.31
C ASN A 6 26.26 62.35 55.18
N ARG A 7 27.07 62.37 54.15
CA ARG A 7 27.56 61.23 53.36
C ARG A 7 26.54 60.26 52.79
N VAL A 8 26.24 60.60 51.59
CA VAL A 8 25.73 59.69 50.57
C VAL A 8 26.75 58.58 50.35
N THR A 9 26.47 57.38 50.79
CA THR A 9 27.16 56.18 50.32
C THR A 9 26.31 55.62 49.18
N LEU A 10 26.80 55.87 47.99
CA LEU A 10 26.24 55.32 46.75
C LEU A 10 26.48 53.81 46.71
N LEU A 11 25.53 53.02 47.13
CA LEU A 11 25.48 51.59 46.85
C LEU A 11 24.83 51.37 45.51
N LEU A 12 25.64 51.19 44.48
CA LEU A 12 25.23 50.61 43.22
C LEU A 12 24.78 49.16 43.50
N LEU A 13 23.49 48.96 43.60
CA LEU A 13 22.89 47.65 43.47
C LEU A 13 22.86 47.32 41.94
N MET A 14 23.91 46.63 41.49
CA MET A 14 23.84 45.84 40.25
C MET A 14 22.77 44.82 40.41
N ALA A 15 21.59 45.11 39.87
CA ALA A 15 20.60 44.09 39.57
C ALA A 15 21.14 43.16 38.48
N MET A 16 21.81 42.07 38.86
CA MET A 16 22.05 40.95 37.99
C MET A 16 20.71 40.32 37.70
N SER A 17 20.14 40.68 36.55
CA SER A 17 19.07 39.91 35.92
C SER A 17 19.64 38.53 35.54
N LEU A 18 19.48 37.54 36.38
CA LEU A 18 19.62 36.13 36.04
C LEU A 18 18.47 35.83 35.05
N THR A 19 18.72 35.99 33.76
CA THR A 19 17.94 35.29 32.76
C THR A 19 18.23 33.81 32.90
N ALA A 20 17.36 33.13 33.63
CA ALA A 20 17.32 31.68 33.60
C ALA A 20 17.04 31.26 32.14
N VAL A 21 18.09 30.99 31.38
CA VAL A 21 18.01 30.25 30.14
C VAL A 21 17.56 28.88 30.54
N CYS A 22 16.25 28.67 30.47
CA CYS A 22 15.68 27.33 30.50
C CYS A 22 16.24 26.59 29.27
N HIS A 23 17.41 25.98 29.44
CA HIS A 23 17.83 24.91 28.56
C HIS A 23 16.79 23.80 28.79
N SER A 24 15.78 23.75 27.93
CA SER A 24 15.00 22.54 27.75
C SER A 24 16.01 21.47 27.37
N ALA A 25 16.50 20.75 28.36
CA ALA A 25 17.16 19.49 28.14
C ALA A 25 16.14 18.63 27.37
N HIS A 26 16.26 18.63 26.06
CA HIS A 26 15.67 17.56 25.27
C HIS A 26 16.28 16.29 25.84
N CYS A 27 15.52 15.64 26.71
CA CYS A 27 15.76 14.28 27.11
C CYS A 27 15.76 13.48 25.81
N ARG A 28 16.92 13.37 25.16
CA ARG A 28 17.14 12.36 24.15
C ARG A 28 17.02 11.03 24.87
N THR A 29 15.76 10.56 24.99
CA THR A 29 15.54 9.14 25.19
C THR A 29 16.36 8.48 24.11
N THR A 30 17.32 7.66 24.49
CA THR A 30 18.02 6.75 23.60
C THR A 30 16.97 5.82 23.02
N SER A 31 16.26 6.29 21.99
CA SER A 31 15.42 5.45 21.16
C SER A 31 16.34 4.36 20.65
N GLY A 32 16.02 3.10 20.94
CA GLY A 32 16.82 1.97 20.49
C GLY A 32 17.20 2.21 19.02
N ARG A 33 18.45 1.94 18.65
CA ARG A 33 19.02 2.18 17.32
C ARG A 33 18.26 1.38 16.27
N GLY A 34 17.00 1.77 16.01
CA GLY A 34 16.19 1.26 14.90
C GLY A 34 16.68 1.88 13.59
N LYS A 35 16.64 1.09 12.54
CA LYS A 35 16.88 1.60 11.20
C LYS A 35 15.65 2.40 10.77
N SER A 36 15.85 3.63 10.27
CA SER A 36 14.78 4.39 9.61
C SER A 36 14.56 3.84 8.22
N LEU A 37 13.31 3.58 7.85
CA LEU A 37 12.92 3.15 6.52
C LEU A 37 11.89 4.14 5.94
N PRO A 38 12.07 4.59 4.68
CA PRO A 38 11.09 5.44 4.02
C PRO A 38 9.83 4.63 3.68
N LEU A 39 8.68 5.13 4.11
CA LEU A 39 7.36 4.69 3.71
C LEU A 39 6.82 5.67 2.67
N ILE A 40 6.49 5.21 1.47
CA ILE A 40 5.85 6.00 0.42
C ILE A 40 4.34 5.78 0.50
N ILE A 41 3.58 6.87 0.43
CA ILE A 41 2.14 6.88 0.66
C ILE A 41 1.45 7.49 -0.56
N GLY A 42 0.49 6.78 -1.13
CA GLY A 42 -0.41 7.28 -2.15
C GLY A 42 -1.75 7.69 -1.55
N THR A 43 -2.34 8.73 -2.11
CA THR A 43 -3.59 9.32 -1.59
C THR A 43 -4.65 9.47 -2.67
N TYR A 44 -5.92 9.59 -2.29
CA TYR A 44 -6.90 10.29 -3.10
C TYR A 44 -6.81 11.79 -2.86
N THR A 45 -6.89 12.58 -3.93
CA THR A 45 -6.69 14.04 -3.88
C THR A 45 -8.00 14.83 -3.90
N ALA A 46 -9.09 14.18 -3.50
CA ALA A 46 -10.42 14.80 -3.46
C ALA A 46 -10.64 15.78 -2.30
N LYS A 47 -9.69 15.84 -1.35
CA LYS A 47 -9.69 16.74 -0.19
C LYS A 47 -8.35 17.49 -0.11
N GLU A 48 -7.69 17.48 1.07
CA GLU A 48 -6.48 18.27 1.32
C GLU A 48 -5.20 17.63 0.75
N SER A 49 -5.21 16.33 0.48
CA SER A 49 -4.05 15.66 -0.12
C SER A 49 -3.82 16.09 -1.56
N ARG A 50 -2.54 16.19 -1.95
CA ARG A 50 -2.10 16.67 -3.27
C ARG A 50 -1.32 15.63 -4.08
N GLY A 51 -1.13 14.40 -3.57
CA GLY A 51 -0.40 13.39 -4.33
C GLY A 51 0.33 12.34 -3.51
N ILE A 52 1.64 12.17 -3.78
CA ILE A 52 2.49 11.18 -3.14
C ILE A 52 3.21 11.81 -1.96
N TYR A 53 3.15 11.12 -0.82
CA TYR A 53 3.80 11.53 0.42
C TYR A 53 4.84 10.51 0.85
N ARG A 54 5.74 10.93 1.73
CA ARG A 54 6.72 10.09 2.41
C ARG A 54 6.67 10.37 3.90
N CYS A 55 6.88 9.33 4.70
CA CYS A 55 7.28 9.46 6.11
C CYS A 55 8.37 8.44 6.43
N ASP A 56 9.10 8.69 7.50
CA ASP A 56 10.11 7.77 8.01
C ASP A 56 9.52 6.87 9.08
N PHE A 57 9.79 5.58 8.97
CA PHE A 57 9.36 4.56 9.92
C PHE A 57 10.54 4.05 10.73
N ASN A 58 10.45 4.12 12.05
CA ASN A 58 11.44 3.56 12.96
C ASN A 58 11.21 2.07 13.17
N THR A 59 12.08 1.23 12.63
CA THR A 59 11.94 -0.23 12.73
C THR A 59 12.05 -0.79 14.15
N ALA A 60 12.62 -0.08 15.12
CA ALA A 60 12.71 -0.52 16.50
C ALA A 60 11.43 -0.25 17.29
N THR A 61 10.85 0.94 17.13
CA THR A 61 9.71 1.41 17.93
C THR A 61 8.38 1.25 17.23
N GLY A 62 8.34 1.34 15.90
CA GLY A 62 7.11 1.45 15.10
C GLY A 62 6.63 2.90 14.91
N GLU A 63 7.40 3.89 15.36
CA GLU A 63 7.07 5.30 15.23
C GLU A 63 7.16 5.78 13.78
N LEU A 64 6.26 6.67 13.39
CA LEU A 64 6.23 7.35 12.09
C LEU A 64 6.57 8.84 12.26
N SER A 65 7.35 9.41 11.34
CA SER A 65 7.46 10.86 11.22
C SER A 65 6.19 11.45 10.59
N GLN A 66 6.07 12.78 10.60
CA GLN A 66 5.02 13.46 9.86
C GLN A 66 5.19 13.21 8.36
N PRO A 67 4.08 12.96 7.61
CA PRO A 67 4.12 12.80 6.17
C PRO A 67 4.48 14.11 5.45
N GLU A 68 5.42 14.02 4.51
CA GLU A 68 5.86 15.12 3.66
C GLU A 68 5.46 14.86 2.21
N LEU A 69 4.96 15.88 1.50
CA LEU A 69 4.62 15.79 0.09
C LEU A 69 5.90 15.70 -0.75
N ILE A 70 6.04 14.65 -1.56
CA ILE A 70 7.22 14.44 -2.42
C ILE A 70 6.90 14.50 -3.92
N ALA A 71 5.62 14.43 -4.33
CA ALA A 71 5.19 14.71 -5.70
C ALA A 71 3.70 15.09 -5.74
N GLU A 72 3.37 16.13 -6.51
CA GLU A 72 1.98 16.50 -6.81
C GLU A 72 1.50 15.71 -8.02
N ILE A 73 0.40 14.96 -7.83
CA ILE A 73 -0.20 14.09 -8.84
C ILE A 73 -1.62 13.72 -8.40
N ASP A 74 -2.54 13.66 -9.36
CA ASP A 74 -3.93 13.31 -9.08
C ASP A 74 -4.09 11.81 -8.75
N ASN A 75 -4.70 11.53 -7.61
CA ASN A 75 -5.12 10.19 -7.18
C ASN A 75 -4.08 9.08 -7.42
N PRO A 76 -2.85 9.16 -6.87
CA PRO A 76 -1.86 8.07 -6.95
C PRO A 76 -2.28 6.90 -6.06
N SER A 77 -3.33 6.20 -6.45
CA SER A 77 -3.96 5.15 -5.63
C SER A 77 -3.19 3.83 -5.62
N PHE A 78 -2.24 3.66 -6.54
CA PHE A 78 -1.32 2.52 -6.55
C PHE A 78 0.01 2.87 -7.20
N MET A 79 1.09 2.29 -6.68
CA MET A 79 2.45 2.55 -7.16
C MET A 79 3.28 1.28 -7.17
N ALA A 80 4.34 1.26 -8.01
CA ALA A 80 5.33 0.20 -8.04
C ALA A 80 6.74 0.78 -8.25
N LEU A 81 7.74 0.19 -7.59
CA LEU A 81 9.15 0.48 -7.85
C LEU A 81 9.71 -0.44 -8.94
N SER A 82 10.65 0.08 -9.72
CA SER A 82 11.52 -0.76 -10.57
C SER A 82 12.34 -1.73 -9.72
N ALA A 83 12.85 -2.80 -10.33
CA ALA A 83 13.65 -3.81 -9.63
C ALA A 83 14.92 -3.23 -8.98
N ASN A 84 15.56 -2.25 -9.63
CA ASN A 84 16.74 -1.52 -9.12
C ASN A 84 16.36 -0.40 -8.12
N LYS A 85 15.05 -0.12 -7.96
CA LYS A 85 14.50 0.93 -7.10
C LYS A 85 14.92 2.37 -7.45
N GLU A 86 15.35 2.61 -8.67
CA GLU A 86 15.69 3.93 -9.19
C GLU A 86 14.50 4.66 -9.80
N TYR A 87 13.41 3.93 -10.11
CA TYR A 87 12.21 4.48 -10.71
C TYR A 87 10.97 4.07 -9.95
N LEU A 88 10.03 5.00 -9.83
CA LEU A 88 8.70 4.78 -9.27
C LEU A 88 7.65 5.06 -10.34
N TYR A 89 6.70 4.14 -10.46
CA TYR A 89 5.56 4.26 -11.36
C TYR A 89 4.29 4.40 -10.57
N ALA A 90 3.52 5.47 -10.81
CA ALA A 90 2.30 5.78 -10.08
C ALA A 90 1.13 5.97 -11.04
N VAL A 91 0.01 5.33 -10.77
CA VAL A 91 -1.22 5.60 -11.52
C VAL A 91 -1.76 6.99 -11.16
N SER A 92 -2.45 7.63 -12.13
CA SER A 92 -3.42 8.69 -11.85
C SER A 92 -4.80 8.07 -12.08
N GLU A 93 -5.49 7.72 -10.99
CA GLU A 93 -6.82 7.08 -11.04
C GLU A 93 -7.88 8.10 -11.44
N GLY A 94 -7.90 8.46 -12.73
CA GLY A 94 -8.87 9.39 -13.30
C GLY A 94 -10.11 8.68 -13.82
N GLY A 95 -11.25 9.38 -13.79
CA GLY A 95 -12.55 8.81 -14.18
C GLY A 95 -12.78 8.68 -15.68
N ASN A 96 -11.87 9.15 -16.54
CA ASN A 96 -11.96 9.09 -17.99
C ASN A 96 -10.58 8.95 -18.64
N ASN A 97 -10.53 8.69 -19.95
CA ASN A 97 -9.30 8.44 -20.70
C ASN A 97 -8.35 9.66 -20.76
N HIS A 98 -8.81 10.88 -20.52
CA HIS A 98 -7.97 12.08 -20.54
C HIS A 98 -7.24 12.29 -19.21
N THR A 99 -7.88 11.92 -18.10
CA THR A 99 -7.32 12.06 -16.75
C THR A 99 -6.57 10.81 -16.28
N SER A 100 -6.88 9.64 -16.88
CA SER A 100 -6.24 8.35 -16.56
C SER A 100 -4.85 8.23 -17.15
N ALA A 101 -3.86 7.98 -16.32
CA ALA A 101 -2.47 7.88 -16.76
C ALA A 101 -1.63 6.97 -15.85
N LEU A 102 -0.44 6.60 -16.37
CA LEU A 102 0.69 6.12 -15.59
C LEU A 102 1.80 7.18 -15.65
N ASN A 103 2.39 7.49 -14.52
CA ASN A 103 3.46 8.46 -14.36
C ASN A 103 4.74 7.76 -13.96
N ALA A 104 5.86 8.08 -14.62
CA ALA A 104 7.19 7.62 -14.29
C ALA A 104 7.97 8.71 -13.58
N PHE A 105 8.59 8.36 -12.46
CA PHE A 105 9.47 9.23 -11.69
C PHE A 105 10.84 8.58 -11.53
N SER A 106 11.91 9.37 -11.57
CA SER A 106 13.16 8.95 -10.94
C SER A 106 13.00 9.06 -9.43
N TYR A 107 13.54 8.09 -8.71
CA TYR A 107 13.44 8.01 -7.27
C TYR A 107 14.82 7.97 -6.63
N ASP A 108 15.14 8.97 -5.82
CA ASP A 108 16.33 8.95 -4.96
C ASP A 108 15.94 8.36 -3.59
N ALA A 109 16.34 7.13 -3.35
CA ALA A 109 16.03 6.42 -2.10
C ALA A 109 16.81 6.98 -0.88
N THR A 110 17.87 7.78 -1.10
CA THR A 110 18.64 8.40 -0.02
C THR A 110 17.97 9.67 0.45
N GLU A 111 17.66 10.55 -0.48
CA GLU A 111 16.96 11.81 -0.21
C GLU A 111 15.44 11.62 -0.07
N GLY A 112 14.91 10.51 -0.61
CA GLY A 112 13.47 10.22 -0.61
C GLY A 112 12.67 11.11 -1.54
N THR A 113 13.29 11.60 -2.61
CA THR A 113 12.70 12.56 -3.55
C THR A 113 12.27 11.89 -4.84
N LEU A 114 11.23 12.46 -5.47
CA LEU A 114 10.71 12.05 -6.77
C LEU A 114 10.85 13.19 -7.78
N LYS A 115 11.31 12.86 -9.00
CA LYS A 115 11.30 13.77 -10.12
C LYS A 115 10.58 13.14 -11.30
N LEU A 116 9.53 13.81 -11.79
CA LEU A 116 8.75 13.34 -12.93
C LEU A 116 9.64 13.20 -14.17
N ILE A 117 9.62 12.01 -14.80
CA ILE A 117 10.27 11.75 -16.08
C ILE A 117 9.27 12.00 -17.20
N ASN A 118 8.17 11.25 -17.21
CA ASN A 118 7.07 11.45 -18.16
C ASN A 118 5.75 10.89 -17.62
N ARG A 119 4.68 11.23 -18.35
CA ARG A 119 3.32 10.75 -18.12
C ARG A 119 2.78 10.19 -19.43
N GLN A 120 2.14 9.00 -19.36
CA GLN A 120 1.49 8.39 -20.51
C GLN A 120 0.02 8.06 -20.18
N PRO A 121 -0.93 8.40 -21.08
CA PRO A 121 -2.32 7.96 -20.90
C PRO A 121 -2.40 6.43 -20.95
N THR A 122 -3.25 5.85 -20.10
CA THR A 122 -3.45 4.39 -20.08
C THR A 122 -4.40 3.89 -21.16
N HIS A 123 -5.14 4.79 -21.81
CA HIS A 123 -6.22 4.46 -22.76
C HIS A 123 -7.33 3.57 -22.16
N GLY A 124 -7.40 3.52 -20.82
CA GLY A 124 -8.44 2.86 -20.04
C GLY A 124 -8.76 3.71 -18.82
N ALA A 125 -10.04 3.82 -18.44
CA ALA A 125 -10.48 4.67 -17.33
C ALA A 125 -10.23 4.02 -15.97
N SER A 126 -9.89 4.84 -14.98
CA SER A 126 -9.63 4.47 -13.58
C SER A 126 -8.54 3.41 -13.43
N PRO A 127 -7.28 3.69 -13.83
CA PRO A 127 -6.16 2.79 -13.52
C PRO A 127 -5.97 2.73 -12.01
N CYS A 128 -6.21 1.56 -11.41
CA CYS A 128 -6.19 1.36 -9.95
C CYS A 128 -5.08 0.43 -9.46
N TYR A 129 -4.30 -0.12 -10.38
CA TYR A 129 -3.16 -1.00 -10.09
C TYR A 129 -2.07 -0.83 -11.14
N VAL A 130 -0.81 -1.01 -10.74
CA VAL A 130 0.33 -1.13 -11.66
C VAL A 130 1.27 -2.23 -11.19
N ALA A 131 1.70 -3.07 -12.11
CA ALA A 131 2.76 -4.06 -11.91
C ALA A 131 3.91 -3.82 -12.88
N ILE A 132 5.14 -4.09 -12.43
CA ILE A 132 6.35 -4.01 -13.24
C ILE A 132 6.88 -5.42 -13.48
N THR A 133 7.08 -5.77 -14.74
CA THR A 133 7.60 -7.07 -15.15
C THR A 133 8.34 -6.96 -16.47
N GLU A 134 9.54 -7.57 -16.59
CA GLU A 134 10.31 -7.74 -17.82
C GLU A 134 10.38 -6.47 -18.73
N GLY A 135 10.70 -5.32 -18.12
CA GLY A 135 10.80 -4.05 -18.86
C GLY A 135 9.46 -3.45 -19.29
N LYS A 136 8.36 -3.88 -18.67
CA LYS A 136 7.01 -3.38 -18.94
C LYS A 136 6.34 -2.95 -17.64
N ALA A 137 5.52 -1.91 -17.74
CA ALA A 137 4.51 -1.55 -16.75
C ALA A 137 3.14 -1.99 -17.27
N ILE A 138 2.35 -2.64 -16.42
CA ILE A 138 1.01 -3.11 -16.78
C ILE A 138 0.03 -2.53 -15.76
N THR A 139 -0.99 -1.79 -16.24
CA THR A 139 -2.02 -1.19 -15.39
C THR A 139 -3.35 -1.93 -15.50
N ALA A 140 -4.06 -2.07 -14.38
CA ALA A 140 -5.45 -2.49 -14.37
C ALA A 140 -6.35 -1.25 -14.41
N ASN A 141 -7.26 -1.16 -15.39
CA ASN A 141 -8.16 -0.03 -15.60
C ASN A 141 -9.57 -0.44 -15.18
N TYR A 142 -9.96 -0.09 -13.97
CA TYR A 142 -11.18 -0.58 -13.32
C TYR A 142 -12.45 -0.22 -14.07
N THR A 143 -12.72 1.07 -14.26
CA THR A 143 -13.92 1.54 -14.95
C THR A 143 -13.85 1.26 -16.46
N GLY A 144 -12.64 1.23 -17.00
CA GLY A 144 -12.39 0.91 -18.41
C GLY A 144 -12.55 -0.56 -18.77
N GLY A 145 -12.60 -1.48 -17.78
CA GLY A 145 -12.72 -2.93 -18.02
C GLY A 145 -11.57 -3.49 -18.85
N SER A 146 -10.36 -2.98 -18.68
CA SER A 146 -9.21 -3.29 -19.52
C SER A 146 -7.92 -3.32 -18.72
N TYR A 147 -6.85 -3.80 -19.33
CA TYR A 147 -5.48 -3.56 -18.84
C TYR A 147 -4.65 -2.90 -19.94
N SER A 148 -3.63 -2.15 -19.54
CA SER A 148 -2.75 -1.46 -20.49
C SER A 148 -1.31 -1.86 -20.27
N VAL A 149 -0.57 -2.07 -21.36
CA VAL A 149 0.83 -2.43 -21.37
C VAL A 149 1.65 -1.25 -21.91
N LEU A 150 2.66 -0.83 -21.15
CA LEU A 150 3.59 0.23 -21.51
C LEU A 150 5.03 -0.32 -21.43
N GLY A 151 5.84 -0.11 -22.46
CA GLY A 151 7.27 -0.40 -22.40
C GLY A 151 7.97 0.57 -21.44
N ILE A 152 8.99 0.09 -20.74
CA ILE A 152 9.88 0.92 -19.91
C ILE A 152 11.21 1.04 -20.63
N ASN A 153 11.63 2.27 -20.94
CA ASN A 153 12.91 2.57 -21.56
C ASN A 153 14.06 2.49 -20.54
N ALA A 154 15.31 2.49 -21.03
CA ALA A 154 16.49 2.39 -20.17
C ALA A 154 16.64 3.54 -19.17
N ASP A 155 16.10 4.73 -19.48
CA ASP A 155 16.08 5.92 -18.63
C ASP A 155 14.88 5.93 -17.66
N GLY A 156 14.09 4.85 -17.59
CA GLY A 156 12.91 4.72 -16.75
C GLY A 156 11.64 5.36 -17.33
N SER A 157 11.73 6.05 -18.48
CA SER A 157 10.56 6.65 -19.11
C SER A 157 9.60 5.58 -19.67
N LEU A 158 8.31 5.94 -19.75
CA LEU A 158 7.26 5.08 -20.31
C LEU A 158 7.09 5.33 -21.80
N GLY A 159 7.01 4.25 -22.57
CA GLY A 159 6.53 4.27 -23.95
C GLY A 159 4.99 4.44 -24.01
N LYS A 160 4.45 4.48 -25.23
CA LYS A 160 3.01 4.56 -25.46
C LYS A 160 2.30 3.31 -24.93
N ALA A 161 1.13 3.50 -24.34
CA ALA A 161 0.29 2.40 -23.87
C ALA A 161 -0.44 1.71 -25.02
N THR A 162 -0.60 0.39 -24.89
CA THR A 162 -1.56 -0.41 -25.65
C THR A 162 -2.57 -0.97 -24.66
N ALA A 163 -3.85 -0.59 -24.80
CA ALA A 163 -4.92 -1.08 -23.94
C ALA A 163 -5.58 -2.33 -24.57
N GLN A 164 -5.89 -3.31 -23.73
CA GLN A 164 -6.62 -4.52 -24.09
C GLN A 164 -7.88 -4.61 -23.23
N ALA A 165 -9.04 -4.49 -23.88
CA ALA A 165 -10.33 -4.64 -23.24
C ALA A 165 -10.62 -6.12 -22.93
N ILE A 166 -11.28 -6.38 -21.81
CA ILE A 166 -11.84 -7.69 -21.48
C ILE A 166 -13.35 -7.59 -21.73
N GLU A 167 -13.79 -8.08 -22.88
CA GLU A 167 -15.20 -8.06 -23.27
C GLU A 167 -15.88 -9.36 -22.85
N ARG A 168 -17.07 -9.23 -22.24
CA ARG A 168 -17.91 -10.36 -21.84
C ARG A 168 -19.37 -10.00 -22.08
N GLU A 169 -20.05 -10.87 -22.79
CA GLU A 169 -21.47 -10.69 -23.07
C GLU A 169 -22.29 -10.64 -21.76
N GLY A 170 -23.14 -9.63 -21.64
CA GLY A 170 -24.02 -9.44 -20.49
C GLY A 170 -23.33 -9.10 -19.17
N ARG A 171 -22.02 -8.85 -19.17
CA ARG A 171 -21.24 -8.50 -17.96
C ARG A 171 -20.28 -7.35 -18.24
N ARG A 172 -20.12 -6.49 -17.24
CA ARG A 172 -19.16 -5.38 -17.30
C ARG A 172 -17.87 -5.77 -16.58
N SER A 173 -16.79 -5.82 -17.32
CA SER A 173 -15.45 -6.04 -16.77
C SER A 173 -15.03 -4.87 -15.87
N HIS A 174 -14.39 -5.19 -14.75
CA HIS A 174 -13.74 -4.28 -13.81
C HIS A 174 -12.38 -4.87 -13.40
N VAL A 175 -11.38 -4.72 -14.29
CA VAL A 175 -10.04 -5.22 -14.02
C VAL A 175 -9.45 -4.49 -12.82
N HIS A 176 -9.07 -5.24 -11.77
CA HIS A 176 -8.65 -4.60 -10.52
C HIS A 176 -7.18 -4.85 -10.15
N GLY A 177 -6.59 -5.97 -10.54
CA GLY A 177 -5.22 -6.28 -10.16
C GLY A 177 -4.43 -7.04 -11.22
N ILE A 178 -3.12 -6.83 -11.25
CA ILE A 178 -2.15 -7.43 -12.17
C ILE A 178 -1.02 -8.04 -11.32
N PHE A 179 -0.83 -9.35 -11.41
CA PHE A 179 0.06 -10.09 -10.52
C PHE A 179 1.03 -10.98 -11.31
N PRO A 180 2.24 -10.50 -11.62
CA PRO A 180 3.28 -11.34 -12.22
C PRO A 180 3.73 -12.46 -11.28
N ASN A 181 3.67 -13.71 -11.72
CA ASN A 181 4.18 -14.84 -10.96
C ASN A 181 5.63 -15.12 -11.34
N LYS A 182 6.54 -15.01 -10.39
CA LYS A 182 7.98 -15.18 -10.62
C LYS A 182 8.38 -16.62 -11.02
N LYS A 183 7.60 -17.64 -10.61
CA LYS A 183 7.89 -19.04 -10.92
C LYS A 183 7.51 -19.41 -12.33
N SER A 184 6.23 -19.18 -12.70
CA SER A 184 5.72 -19.51 -14.03
C SER A 184 6.02 -18.46 -15.08
N ARG A 185 6.40 -17.23 -14.67
CA ARG A 185 6.52 -16.03 -15.50
C ARG A 185 5.19 -15.57 -16.13
N ASN A 186 4.08 -16.22 -15.81
CA ASN A 186 2.76 -15.80 -16.24
C ASN A 186 2.26 -14.63 -15.38
N ILE A 187 1.30 -13.91 -15.92
CA ILE A 187 0.67 -12.76 -15.26
C ILE A 187 -0.77 -13.14 -14.95
N PHE A 188 -1.17 -13.04 -13.70
CA PHE A 188 -2.54 -13.23 -13.25
C PHE A 188 -3.25 -11.89 -13.19
N ILE A 189 -4.48 -11.85 -13.67
CA ILE A 189 -5.33 -10.65 -13.71
C ILE A 189 -6.64 -10.97 -13.01
N THR A 190 -7.06 -10.12 -12.08
CA THR A 190 -8.36 -10.22 -11.44
C THR A 190 -9.35 -9.30 -12.11
N ASP A 191 -10.47 -9.85 -12.57
CA ASP A 191 -11.61 -9.10 -13.09
C ASP A 191 -12.77 -9.19 -12.09
N LEU A 192 -12.90 -8.15 -11.27
CA LEU A 192 -13.91 -8.05 -10.22
C LEU A 192 -15.34 -8.09 -10.79
N GLY A 193 -15.58 -7.41 -11.91
CA GLY A 193 -16.90 -7.31 -12.51
C GLY A 193 -17.39 -8.59 -13.15
N CYS A 194 -16.46 -9.39 -13.66
CA CYS A 194 -16.77 -10.66 -14.34
C CYS A 194 -16.53 -11.90 -13.48
N ASP A 195 -16.13 -11.75 -12.21
CA ASP A 195 -15.76 -12.86 -11.32
C ASP A 195 -14.73 -13.81 -11.97
N LEU A 196 -13.66 -13.22 -12.58
CA LEU A 196 -12.68 -13.97 -13.33
C LEU A 196 -11.27 -13.81 -12.75
N LEU A 197 -10.53 -14.91 -12.74
CA LEU A 197 -9.08 -14.94 -12.63
C LEU A 197 -8.54 -15.34 -14.01
N LEU A 198 -7.91 -14.38 -14.72
CA LEU A 198 -7.26 -14.59 -15.99
C LEU A 198 -5.79 -14.89 -15.77
N GLN A 199 -5.22 -15.71 -16.66
CA GLN A 199 -3.78 -15.96 -16.74
C GLN A 199 -3.32 -15.67 -18.16
N ILE A 200 -2.34 -14.79 -18.30
CA ILE A 200 -1.75 -14.42 -19.59
C ILE A 200 -0.25 -14.71 -19.59
N ASP A 201 0.33 -14.91 -20.78
CA ASP A 201 1.77 -14.98 -20.96
C ASP A 201 2.40 -13.57 -21.05
N GLN A 202 3.73 -13.52 -21.22
CA GLN A 202 4.46 -12.25 -21.35
C GLN A 202 4.18 -11.52 -22.67
N ALA A 203 3.63 -12.20 -23.67
CA ALA A 203 3.18 -11.59 -24.91
C ALA A 203 1.76 -11.01 -24.82
N GLY A 204 1.01 -11.33 -23.75
CA GLY A 204 -0.37 -10.91 -23.55
C GLY A 204 -1.41 -11.92 -24.04
N ASN A 205 -1.00 -13.14 -24.47
CA ASN A 205 -1.95 -14.17 -24.87
C ASN A 205 -2.62 -14.78 -23.64
N ILE A 206 -3.93 -14.99 -23.69
CA ILE A 206 -4.68 -15.67 -22.62
C ILE A 206 -4.28 -17.15 -22.61
N ILE A 207 -3.76 -17.62 -21.48
CA ILE A 207 -3.42 -19.02 -21.22
C ILE A 207 -4.62 -19.75 -20.62
N SER A 208 -5.27 -19.13 -19.64
CA SER A 208 -6.45 -19.70 -18.98
C SER A 208 -7.38 -18.63 -18.43
N GLU A 209 -8.64 -19.01 -18.29
CA GLU A 209 -9.70 -18.26 -17.64
C GLU A 209 -10.35 -19.13 -16.58
N THR A 210 -10.34 -18.66 -15.33
CA THR A 210 -10.96 -19.37 -14.21
C THR A 210 -12.10 -18.54 -13.66
N SER A 211 -13.32 -19.04 -13.81
CA SER A 211 -14.51 -18.41 -13.22
C SER A 211 -14.57 -18.72 -11.72
N LEU A 212 -14.78 -17.67 -10.93
CA LEU A 212 -15.14 -17.77 -9.53
C LEU A 212 -16.67 -17.82 -9.40
N LYS A 213 -17.14 -18.08 -8.18
CA LYS A 213 -18.58 -18.03 -7.88
C LYS A 213 -19.12 -16.63 -8.19
N ARG A 214 -20.31 -16.58 -8.78
CA ARG A 214 -20.97 -15.31 -9.11
C ARG A 214 -21.11 -14.40 -7.90
N GLY A 215 -20.67 -13.15 -8.03
CA GLY A 215 -20.66 -12.17 -6.94
C GLY A 215 -19.46 -12.29 -6.02
N SER A 216 -18.41 -13.04 -6.40
CA SER A 216 -17.15 -13.07 -5.66
C SER A 216 -16.42 -11.73 -5.72
N GLY A 217 -16.27 -11.16 -6.90
CA GLY A 217 -15.54 -9.91 -7.12
C GLY A 217 -14.06 -10.03 -6.78
N PRO A 218 -13.25 -10.85 -7.49
CA PRO A 218 -11.81 -10.99 -7.20
C PRO A 218 -11.09 -9.66 -7.38
N ARG A 219 -10.33 -9.26 -6.35
CA ARG A 219 -9.70 -7.94 -6.28
C ARG A 219 -8.19 -8.00 -6.28
N HIS A 220 -7.60 -8.42 -5.18
CA HIS A 220 -6.16 -8.55 -5.00
C HIS A 220 -5.76 -10.01 -4.79
N LEU A 221 -4.48 -10.32 -5.04
CA LEU A 221 -3.96 -11.66 -4.99
C LEU A 221 -2.56 -11.66 -4.36
N ALA A 222 -2.25 -12.69 -3.58
CA ALA A 222 -0.91 -12.98 -3.09
C ALA A 222 -0.48 -14.38 -3.51
N PHE A 223 0.80 -14.56 -3.84
CA PHE A 223 1.34 -15.90 -4.14
C PHE A 223 1.99 -16.53 -2.92
N SER A 224 1.94 -17.86 -2.83
CA SER A 224 2.76 -18.63 -1.91
C SER A 224 4.26 -18.35 -2.15
N LYS A 225 5.09 -18.66 -1.16
CA LYS A 225 6.56 -18.51 -1.29
C LYS A 225 7.14 -19.26 -2.49
N LYS A 226 6.56 -20.41 -2.83
CA LYS A 226 6.98 -21.23 -3.98
C LYS A 226 6.39 -20.74 -5.30
N GLY A 227 5.39 -19.86 -5.29
CA GLY A 227 4.67 -19.43 -6.48
C GLY A 227 3.79 -20.52 -7.10
N ASP A 228 3.45 -21.57 -6.33
CA ASP A 228 2.61 -22.70 -6.73
C ASP A 228 1.14 -22.54 -6.32
N LYS A 229 0.84 -21.55 -5.48
CA LYS A 229 -0.53 -21.23 -5.05
C LYS A 229 -0.81 -19.73 -5.15
N ALA A 230 -2.06 -19.41 -5.50
CA ALA A 230 -2.60 -18.06 -5.50
C ALA A 230 -3.71 -17.93 -4.45
N TYR A 231 -3.66 -16.86 -3.67
CA TYR A 231 -4.63 -16.51 -2.64
C TYR A 231 -5.38 -15.27 -3.11
N VAL A 232 -6.57 -15.47 -3.66
CA VAL A 232 -7.38 -14.42 -4.28
C VAL A 232 -8.36 -13.88 -3.25
N LEU A 233 -8.23 -12.60 -2.92
CA LEU A 233 -9.17 -11.89 -2.06
C LEU A 233 -10.31 -11.34 -2.90
N ASN A 234 -11.53 -11.74 -2.53
CA ASN A 234 -12.76 -11.37 -3.21
C ASN A 234 -13.43 -10.20 -2.48
N GLU A 235 -13.55 -9.06 -3.16
CA GLU A 235 -14.11 -7.83 -2.57
C GLU A 235 -15.58 -7.99 -2.21
N LEU A 236 -16.39 -8.54 -3.13
CA LEU A 236 -17.85 -8.53 -3.00
C LEU A 236 -18.35 -9.63 -2.06
N SER A 237 -17.77 -10.84 -2.12
CA SER A 237 -18.16 -11.93 -1.23
C SER A 237 -17.47 -11.91 0.13
N GLY A 238 -16.39 -11.11 0.31
CA GLY A 238 -15.63 -11.08 1.54
C GLY A 238 -14.93 -12.40 1.85
N THR A 239 -14.43 -13.11 0.82
CA THR A 239 -13.77 -14.41 0.96
C THR A 239 -12.35 -14.40 0.41
N VAL A 240 -11.52 -15.37 0.84
CA VAL A 240 -10.25 -15.71 0.20
C VAL A 240 -10.41 -17.06 -0.48
N CYS A 241 -10.14 -17.12 -1.79
CA CYS A 241 -10.02 -18.36 -2.53
C CYS A 241 -8.57 -18.77 -2.65
N VAL A 242 -8.23 -20.00 -2.30
CA VAL A 242 -6.89 -20.59 -2.46
C VAL A 242 -6.90 -21.48 -3.68
N PHE A 243 -6.06 -21.17 -4.66
CA PHE A 243 -5.89 -21.95 -5.90
C PHE A 243 -4.54 -22.63 -5.94
N ASP A 244 -4.51 -23.88 -6.42
CA ASP A 244 -3.32 -24.51 -6.99
C ASP A 244 -3.14 -24.00 -8.42
N ILE A 245 -1.95 -23.49 -8.74
CA ILE A 245 -1.65 -22.87 -10.04
C ILE A 245 -0.45 -23.52 -10.74
N GLU A 246 -0.09 -24.75 -10.36
CA GLU A 246 1.00 -25.47 -11.04
C GLU A 246 0.62 -26.01 -12.42
N GLY A 247 -0.66 -26.29 -12.64
CA GLY A 247 -1.20 -26.69 -13.94
C GLY A 247 -1.48 -25.52 -14.88
N THR A 248 -1.99 -25.84 -16.08
CA THR A 248 -2.45 -24.83 -17.05
C THR A 248 -3.71 -24.11 -16.60
N GLN A 249 -4.56 -24.79 -15.83
CA GLN A 249 -5.82 -24.25 -15.29
C GLN A 249 -5.73 -24.19 -13.75
N PRO A 250 -5.90 -22.99 -13.14
CA PRO A 250 -6.01 -22.85 -11.69
C PRO A 250 -7.12 -23.72 -11.10
N ARG A 251 -6.79 -24.48 -10.06
CA ARG A 251 -7.72 -25.39 -9.38
C ARG A 251 -8.03 -24.90 -7.96
N LEU A 252 -9.30 -24.63 -7.67
CA LEU A 252 -9.75 -24.20 -6.36
C LEU A 252 -9.48 -25.29 -5.31
N LEU A 253 -8.78 -24.94 -4.23
CA LEU A 253 -8.51 -25.81 -3.08
C LEU A 253 -9.38 -25.47 -1.88
N GLN A 254 -9.65 -24.17 -1.67
CA GLN A 254 -10.38 -23.68 -0.50
C GLN A 254 -11.04 -22.34 -0.82
N GLU A 255 -12.22 -22.11 -0.26
CA GLU A 255 -12.83 -20.81 -0.07
C GLU A 255 -13.08 -20.60 1.42
N ILE A 256 -12.61 -19.49 1.99
CA ILE A 256 -12.74 -19.19 3.41
C ILE A 256 -13.15 -17.71 3.61
N ALA A 257 -14.02 -17.46 4.59
CA ALA A 257 -14.46 -16.10 4.90
C ALA A 257 -13.30 -15.22 5.43
N SER A 258 -13.09 -14.10 4.81
CA SER A 258 -12.27 -12.98 5.32
C SER A 258 -13.13 -12.06 6.17
N ASP A 259 -14.19 -11.52 5.59
CA ASP A 259 -15.17 -10.71 6.29
C ASP A 259 -16.20 -11.61 7.01
N SER A 260 -16.38 -11.42 8.32
CA SER A 260 -17.31 -12.19 9.15
C SER A 260 -18.71 -11.60 9.23
N VAL A 261 -18.91 -10.38 8.71
CA VAL A 261 -20.20 -9.66 8.80
C VAL A 261 -20.91 -9.50 7.46
N GLY A 262 -20.33 -10.02 6.39
CA GLY A 262 -20.87 -9.90 5.04
C GLY A 262 -20.94 -8.47 4.53
N GLY A 263 -19.90 -7.70 4.78
CA GLY A 263 -19.80 -6.28 4.42
C GLY A 263 -19.57 -6.05 2.92
N GLY A 264 -18.92 -7.01 2.24
CA GLY A 264 -18.61 -6.90 0.84
C GLY A 264 -17.62 -5.79 0.52
N GLY A 265 -16.51 -5.70 1.24
CA GLY A 265 -15.54 -4.62 1.10
C GLY A 265 -14.09 -5.07 1.31
N SER A 266 -13.79 -6.36 1.13
CA SER A 266 -12.41 -6.84 1.24
C SER A 266 -11.49 -6.13 0.24
N ALA A 267 -10.28 -5.72 0.68
CA ALA A 267 -9.45 -4.82 -0.11
C ALA A 267 -8.08 -5.37 -0.45
N ASP A 268 -7.22 -5.58 0.51
CA ASP A 268 -5.82 -5.91 0.27
C ASP A 268 -5.40 -7.18 1.00
N ILE A 269 -4.36 -7.86 0.48
CA ILE A 269 -3.94 -9.17 0.99
C ILE A 269 -2.42 -9.33 0.90
N HIS A 270 -1.79 -9.64 2.04
CA HIS A 270 -0.34 -9.82 2.13
C HIS A 270 0.04 -10.97 3.05
N PHE A 271 1.06 -11.70 2.64
CA PHE A 271 1.75 -12.65 3.53
C PHE A 271 2.65 -11.91 4.52
N SER A 272 2.83 -12.52 5.69
CA SER A 272 3.98 -12.20 6.52
C SER A 272 5.30 -12.57 5.81
N PRO A 273 6.43 -11.87 6.09
CA PRO A 273 7.71 -12.17 5.45
C PRO A 273 8.18 -13.63 5.62
N ASP A 274 7.73 -14.31 6.68
CA ASP A 274 8.01 -15.72 6.96
C ASP A 274 7.01 -16.69 6.31
N TYR A 275 5.99 -16.18 5.58
CA TYR A 275 4.91 -16.93 4.92
C TYR A 275 4.10 -17.85 5.82
N ARG A 276 4.14 -17.63 7.14
CA ARG A 276 3.37 -18.42 8.11
C ARG A 276 1.96 -17.90 8.31
N TYR A 277 1.73 -16.64 7.97
CA TYR A 277 0.46 -15.96 8.17
C TYR A 277 0.11 -15.14 6.94
N LEU A 278 -1.19 -15.03 6.69
CA LEU A 278 -1.79 -14.20 5.66
C LEU A 278 -2.73 -13.20 6.32
N TYR A 279 -2.72 -11.96 5.84
CA TYR A 279 -3.54 -10.86 6.32
C TYR A 279 -4.40 -10.34 5.20
N ALA A 280 -5.67 -10.01 5.49
CA ALA A 280 -6.58 -9.41 4.53
C ALA A 280 -7.37 -8.28 5.18
N SER A 281 -7.40 -7.10 4.55
CA SER A 281 -8.18 -5.96 5.03
C SER A 281 -9.62 -6.02 4.54
N ASN A 282 -10.56 -5.60 5.39
CA ASN A 282 -11.99 -5.55 5.12
C ASN A 282 -12.52 -4.16 5.48
N ARG A 283 -13.50 -3.66 4.71
CA ARG A 283 -14.07 -2.31 4.79
C ARG A 283 -15.59 -2.37 4.87
N LEU A 284 -16.23 -1.20 5.00
CA LEU A 284 -17.65 -0.91 4.81
C LEU A 284 -18.58 -1.26 5.96
N LYS A 285 -18.45 -2.38 6.65
CA LYS A 285 -19.29 -2.72 7.82
C LYS A 285 -18.47 -2.91 9.10
N GLU A 286 -17.45 -3.75 9.05
CA GLU A 286 -16.49 -3.88 10.14
C GLU A 286 -15.10 -3.68 9.56
N ASP A 287 -14.60 -2.46 9.68
CA ASP A 287 -13.27 -2.11 9.21
C ASP A 287 -12.20 -2.82 10.05
N GLY A 288 -11.31 -3.57 9.39
CA GLY A 288 -10.28 -4.32 10.10
C GLY A 288 -9.47 -5.26 9.23
N ILE A 289 -8.60 -6.03 9.88
CA ILE A 289 -7.72 -7.01 9.24
C ILE A 289 -8.01 -8.40 9.76
N SER A 290 -8.36 -9.31 8.87
CA SER A 290 -8.44 -10.75 9.11
C SER A 290 -7.05 -11.36 9.14
N ILE A 291 -6.84 -12.29 10.05
CA ILE A 291 -5.56 -12.95 10.29
C ILE A 291 -5.75 -14.45 10.08
N PHE A 292 -4.95 -15.00 9.16
CA PHE A 292 -4.98 -16.43 8.86
C PHE A 292 -3.64 -17.08 9.17
N SER A 293 -3.64 -18.27 9.75
CA SER A 293 -2.49 -19.17 9.71
C SER A 293 -2.47 -19.91 8.38
N VAL A 294 -1.28 -20.25 7.92
CA VAL A 294 -1.05 -20.98 6.66
C VAL A 294 -0.45 -22.33 6.97
N ASP A 295 -1.14 -23.41 6.63
CA ASP A 295 -0.60 -24.76 6.76
C ASP A 295 0.62 -24.93 5.82
N LYS A 296 1.75 -25.30 6.38
CA LYS A 296 3.02 -25.38 5.62
C LYS A 296 3.02 -26.46 4.53
N ARG A 297 2.24 -27.52 4.70
CA ARG A 297 2.23 -28.67 3.80
C ARG A 297 1.22 -28.47 2.67
N THR A 298 0.03 -27.99 3.01
CA THR A 298 -1.10 -27.87 2.08
C THR A 298 -1.25 -26.47 1.50
N GLY A 299 -0.80 -25.43 2.24
CA GLY A 299 -1.03 -24.02 1.94
C GLY A 299 -2.45 -23.54 2.26
N LEU A 300 -3.27 -24.39 2.89
CA LEU A 300 -4.63 -24.01 3.28
C LEU A 300 -4.61 -23.03 4.46
N LEU A 301 -5.68 -22.28 4.56
CA LEU A 301 -5.86 -21.21 5.53
C LEU A 301 -6.78 -21.64 6.68
N GLU A 302 -6.43 -21.18 7.88
CA GLU A 302 -7.30 -21.18 9.04
C GLU A 302 -7.39 -19.76 9.60
N LYS A 303 -8.61 -19.23 9.78
CA LYS A 303 -8.81 -17.89 10.35
C LYS A 303 -8.57 -17.94 11.86
N ILE A 304 -7.53 -17.27 12.34
CA ILE A 304 -7.09 -17.30 13.73
C ILE A 304 -7.36 -16.00 14.49
N GLY A 305 -7.79 -14.94 13.80
CA GLY A 305 -8.07 -13.67 14.45
C GLY A 305 -8.61 -12.60 13.52
N TYR A 306 -8.98 -11.49 14.14
CA TYR A 306 -9.40 -10.25 13.51
C TYR A 306 -9.01 -9.09 14.42
N ILE A 307 -8.55 -7.99 13.83
CA ILE A 307 -8.30 -6.75 14.56
C ILE A 307 -9.04 -5.60 13.89
N LYS A 308 -9.75 -4.79 14.68
CA LYS A 308 -10.40 -3.56 14.19
C LYS A 308 -9.35 -2.50 13.90
N THR A 309 -9.57 -1.74 12.84
CA THR A 309 -8.76 -0.60 12.41
C THR A 309 -9.61 0.68 12.44
N GLY A 310 -9.07 1.78 11.98
CA GLY A 310 -9.87 2.93 11.59
C GLY A 310 -10.67 2.65 10.30
N ILE A 311 -11.38 3.67 9.82
CA ILE A 311 -12.39 3.55 8.77
C ILE A 311 -11.73 3.40 7.40
N HIS A 312 -12.18 2.39 6.64
CA HIS A 312 -11.78 2.11 5.27
C HIS A 312 -10.31 1.76 5.11
N PRO A 313 -9.80 0.65 5.72
CA PRO A 313 -8.43 0.15 5.53
C PRO A 313 -8.26 -0.38 4.10
N ARG A 314 -7.92 0.52 3.15
CA ARG A 314 -7.88 0.19 1.72
C ARG A 314 -6.65 -0.62 1.32
N ASN A 315 -5.52 -0.35 1.95
CA ASN A 315 -4.25 -1.01 1.69
C ASN A 315 -3.42 -1.06 2.97
N PHE A 316 -2.51 -2.00 3.07
CA PHE A 316 -1.59 -2.11 4.18
C PHE A 316 -0.26 -2.73 3.74
N THR A 317 0.78 -2.59 4.55
CA THR A 317 2.06 -3.26 4.33
C THR A 317 2.60 -3.82 5.63
N LEU A 318 3.45 -4.86 5.54
CA LEU A 318 4.19 -5.37 6.69
C LEU A 318 5.61 -4.78 6.68
N SER A 319 6.15 -4.47 7.87
CA SER A 319 7.55 -4.09 7.97
C SER A 319 8.46 -5.22 7.46
N PRO A 320 9.61 -4.92 6.84
CA PRO A 320 10.49 -5.95 6.26
C PRO A 320 10.94 -7.02 7.28
N ASP A 321 11.03 -6.66 8.55
CA ASP A 321 11.34 -7.59 9.64
C ASP A 321 10.11 -8.33 10.18
N GLY A 322 8.92 -8.00 9.69
CA GLY A 322 7.65 -8.62 10.03
C GLY A 322 7.16 -8.34 11.45
N ARG A 323 7.62 -7.28 12.12
CA ARG A 323 7.18 -6.91 13.46
C ARG A 323 5.98 -5.99 13.49
N PHE A 324 5.72 -5.28 12.40
CA PHE A 324 4.65 -4.29 12.32
C PHE A 324 3.82 -4.45 11.05
N VAL A 325 2.57 -4.00 11.14
CA VAL A 325 1.64 -3.81 10.02
C VAL A 325 1.23 -2.34 10.01
N LEU A 326 1.36 -1.69 8.86
CA LEU A 326 1.01 -0.28 8.65
C LEU A 326 -0.19 -0.21 7.73
N VAL A 327 -1.27 0.41 8.17
CA VAL A 327 -2.57 0.40 7.51
C VAL A 327 -2.94 1.80 7.03
N ALA A 328 -3.22 1.93 5.74
CA ALA A 328 -3.77 3.16 5.15
C ALA A 328 -5.29 3.18 5.34
N GLU A 329 -5.76 4.04 6.23
CA GLU A 329 -7.16 4.20 6.61
C GLU A 329 -7.75 5.45 5.96
N ARG A 330 -8.32 5.25 4.76
CA ARG A 330 -8.76 6.35 3.89
C ARG A 330 -9.66 7.36 4.59
N ASP A 331 -10.70 6.88 5.26
CA ASP A 331 -11.75 7.76 5.82
C ASP A 331 -11.44 8.19 7.27
N SER A 332 -10.51 7.51 7.94
CA SER A 332 -9.89 7.99 9.18
C SER A 332 -8.76 9.00 8.95
N ASN A 333 -8.36 9.24 7.69
CA ASN A 333 -7.31 10.19 7.33
C ASN A 333 -5.98 9.95 8.06
N ARG A 334 -5.52 8.69 8.15
CA ARG A 334 -4.26 8.36 8.83
C ARG A 334 -3.64 7.06 8.34
N ILE A 335 -2.36 6.90 8.64
CA ILE A 335 -1.67 5.61 8.65
C ILE A 335 -1.60 5.16 10.11
N GLU A 336 -2.13 3.98 10.43
CA GLU A 336 -2.07 3.39 11.77
C GLU A 336 -1.08 2.22 11.80
N VAL A 337 -0.35 2.07 12.92
CA VAL A 337 0.67 1.02 13.08
C VAL A 337 0.21 0.01 14.12
N PHE A 338 0.22 -1.27 13.71
CA PHE A 338 -0.04 -2.42 14.59
C PHE A 338 1.24 -3.20 14.81
N SER A 339 1.49 -3.65 16.04
CA SER A 339 2.55 -4.61 16.33
C SER A 339 2.09 -6.02 15.98
N ARG A 340 3.00 -6.84 15.45
CA ARG A 340 2.74 -8.24 15.09
C ARG A 340 3.53 -9.19 16.00
N ASN A 341 2.86 -10.11 16.64
CA ASN A 341 3.50 -11.23 17.29
C ASN A 341 3.95 -12.26 16.24
N LYS A 342 5.24 -12.38 16.01
CA LYS A 342 5.81 -13.27 14.96
C LYS A 342 5.53 -14.75 15.21
N ARG A 343 5.27 -15.18 16.46
CA ARG A 343 4.99 -16.57 16.80
C ARG A 343 3.54 -16.96 16.56
N THR A 344 2.59 -16.07 16.89
CA THR A 344 1.15 -16.32 16.80
C THR A 344 0.49 -15.70 15.58
N GLY A 345 1.14 -14.73 14.91
CA GLY A 345 0.57 -13.96 13.81
C GLY A 345 -0.37 -12.83 14.25
N LEU A 346 -0.80 -12.82 15.50
CA LEU A 346 -1.79 -11.88 16.01
C LEU A 346 -1.23 -10.44 16.03
N LEU A 347 -2.12 -9.49 15.77
CA LEU A 347 -1.85 -8.07 15.77
C LEU A 347 -2.35 -7.43 17.06
N SER A 348 -1.67 -6.36 17.48
CA SER A 348 -2.06 -5.52 18.62
C SER A 348 -1.89 -4.05 18.24
N ALA A 349 -2.83 -3.19 18.64
CA ALA A 349 -2.74 -1.76 18.41
C ALA A 349 -1.49 -1.17 19.08
N THR A 350 -0.93 -0.14 18.46
CA THR A 350 0.14 0.70 19.04
C THR A 350 -0.35 2.15 19.16
N PRO A 351 0.31 3.02 19.89
CA PRO A 351 -0.03 4.44 19.92
C PRO A 351 0.40 5.19 18.65
N TYR A 352 1.14 4.55 17.74
CA TYR A 352 1.78 5.19 16.60
C TYR A 352 0.85 5.31 15.41
N LYS A 353 0.72 6.53 14.92
CA LYS A 353 -0.03 6.88 13.71
C LYS A 353 0.55 8.14 13.08
N ALA A 354 0.27 8.34 11.79
CA ALA A 354 0.58 9.56 11.07
C ALA A 354 -0.69 10.07 10.39
N GLU A 355 -1.06 11.31 10.67
CA GLU A 355 -2.26 11.94 10.09
C GLU A 355 -1.96 12.39 8.65
N LEU A 356 -2.83 12.01 7.72
CA LEU A 356 -2.75 12.36 6.30
C LEU A 356 -4.11 12.19 5.65
N SER A 357 -4.56 13.20 4.90
CA SER A 357 -5.87 13.15 4.24
C SER A 357 -5.93 12.06 3.17
N MET A 358 -6.94 11.20 3.26
CA MET A 358 -7.30 10.13 2.32
C MET A 358 -6.14 9.22 1.85
N PRO A 359 -5.33 8.62 2.75
CA PRO A 359 -4.31 7.67 2.34
C PRO A 359 -4.96 6.38 1.83
N VAL A 360 -4.51 5.87 0.69
CA VAL A 360 -5.11 4.69 0.03
C VAL A 360 -4.11 3.63 -0.38
N PHE A 361 -2.81 3.94 -0.27
CA PHE A 361 -1.72 3.03 -0.62
C PHE A 361 -0.47 3.31 0.21
N VAL A 362 0.22 2.26 0.64
CA VAL A 362 1.50 2.34 1.36
C VAL A 362 2.49 1.31 0.85
N MET A 363 3.74 1.71 0.65
CA MET A 363 4.83 0.82 0.26
C MET A 363 6.17 1.26 0.83
N TRP A 364 7.14 0.32 0.91
CA TRP A 364 8.51 0.63 1.31
C TRP A 364 9.30 1.23 0.15
N GLY A 365 10.00 2.33 0.43
CA GLY A 365 10.88 2.98 -0.55
C GLY A 365 12.27 2.35 -0.70
N LYS A 366 12.60 1.34 0.13
CA LYS A 366 13.91 0.65 0.11
C LYS A 366 13.76 -0.86 0.22
#